data_88fc9fe7ec66ee38d2e2c7959c22a5f1
#
_entry.id   88fc9fe7ec66ee38d2e2c7959c22a5f1
#
_cell.length_a   1.000
_cell.length_b   1.000
_cell.length_c   1.000
_cell.angle_alpha   90.00
_cell.angle_beta   90.00
_cell.angle_gamma   90.00
#
_symmetry.space_group_name_H-M   'P 1'
#
loop_
_entity.id
_entity.type
_entity.pdbx_description
1 polymer ?
#
loop_
_entity_poly.entity_id
_entity_poly.type
_entity_poly.pdbx_seq_one_letter_code
_entity_poly.pdbx_strand_id
1 'polypeptide(L)'
;MEEAIKEEAIMEEVYKGTKEEFIEEADKETWEESKNKISKEASGEQPGRENTKNSIDYGISGIPLCILLLLCFAFFLFPEHSNQILSSIRGFLGREFSVYYLGIGLFIFLLSFYIAFSPLGNIVLGEPDEKPKYSFFTWGSMMFTAGLAADILFYSFGEWILYANDPYVQSLGKLSDWSSIYTLFHWGPIPWGFYLVLAAAFGFMLHVRKRSRQKYSEACRAILGKHTDGLAGRGIDLLAVFALLAGTATTFSVATPLMSEIIKKLIPSGLSTRELTLIILIATCVVYTFAVLKGMDGVSFLAKLCTWLFYALLLYIFFGSGVGSFIVKNGMNALGKMIEHFFSMATYTDPLGENHFPENWTIFYWAYWMVWCVASPFFIGSISRGRTIRQTIMGGYIFGIGSTYVSFIVLGNFTLSLEVFHKLPVLQLYQENGSLYLTVVKMLETLPLPGLVFILLLLTMIAFYATSFDSIALVAAQYSYKSLPEGQEPSRKVQGFWAILLILLPLALVFSESSMVNLQSVSIIAAFPIGLVILLISLSFLKDAKAYLLEVEEQGKREKKEIFKGVRKE
;
A
#
# COMPACT_ATOMS: atom_id res chain seq x y z
N MET A 1 29.92 -36.26 13.75
CA MET A 1 29.43 -36.10 12.37
C MET A 1 29.18 -37.44 11.69
N GLU A 2 30.04 -38.47 11.86
CA GLU A 2 29.79 -39.84 11.35
C GLU A 2 28.70 -40.60 12.12
N GLU A 3 28.54 -40.38 13.44
CA GLU A 3 27.45 -40.98 14.21
C GLU A 3 26.07 -40.40 13.88
N ALA A 4 25.95 -39.10 13.62
CA ALA A 4 24.70 -38.46 13.22
C ALA A 4 24.22 -38.93 11.85
N ILE A 5 25.14 -39.22 10.92
CA ILE A 5 24.81 -39.75 9.57
C ILE A 5 24.34 -41.21 9.65
N LYS A 6 24.87 -41.97 10.62
CA LYS A 6 24.43 -43.37 10.88
C LYS A 6 23.03 -43.43 11.52
N GLU A 7 22.71 -42.52 12.43
CA GLU A 7 21.38 -42.47 13.05
C GLU A 7 20.31 -42.03 12.02
N GLU A 8 20.64 -41.10 11.13
CA GLU A 8 19.71 -40.66 10.06
C GLU A 8 19.45 -41.81 9.04
N ALA A 9 20.48 -42.58 8.69
CA ALA A 9 20.33 -43.72 7.78
C ALA A 9 19.51 -44.88 8.42
N ILE A 10 19.65 -45.12 9.71
CA ILE A 10 18.88 -46.15 10.44
C ILE A 10 17.43 -45.71 10.58
N MET A 11 17.14 -44.41 10.80
CA MET A 11 15.77 -43.88 10.85
C MET A 11 15.09 -43.94 9.47
N GLU A 12 15.80 -43.74 8.38
CA GLU A 12 15.28 -43.87 7.02
C GLU A 12 14.96 -45.33 6.63
N GLU A 13 15.75 -46.27 7.06
CA GLU A 13 15.52 -47.71 6.84
C GLU A 13 14.35 -48.24 7.68
N VAL A 14 14.22 -47.82 8.94
CA VAL A 14 13.09 -48.16 9.82
C VAL A 14 11.79 -47.54 9.30
N TYR A 15 11.83 -46.31 8.73
CA TYR A 15 10.65 -45.65 8.14
C TYR A 15 10.20 -46.30 6.82
N LYS A 16 11.12 -46.84 6.04
CA LYS A 16 10.79 -47.63 4.83
C LYS A 16 10.22 -49.00 5.17
N GLY A 17 10.80 -49.70 6.14
CA GLY A 17 10.35 -51.03 6.57
C GLY A 17 8.94 -51.03 7.16
N THR A 18 8.62 -50.04 8.01
CA THR A 18 7.27 -49.88 8.57
C THR A 18 6.23 -49.47 7.53
N LYS A 19 6.63 -48.84 6.44
CA LYS A 19 5.71 -48.43 5.37
C LYS A 19 5.34 -49.58 4.42
N GLU A 20 6.26 -50.52 4.22
CA GLU A 20 6.00 -51.73 3.39
C GLU A 20 5.16 -52.77 4.12
N GLU A 21 5.33 -52.98 5.43
CA GLU A 21 4.52 -53.93 6.24
C GLU A 21 3.04 -53.45 6.44
N PHE A 22 2.79 -52.13 6.45
CA PHE A 22 1.42 -51.57 6.57
C PHE A 22 0.62 -51.57 5.28
N ILE A 23 1.27 -51.81 4.12
CA ILE A 23 0.61 -51.80 2.80
C ILE A 23 0.17 -53.21 2.36
N GLU A 24 0.73 -54.26 2.94
CA GLU A 24 0.40 -55.63 2.53
C GLU A 24 -0.86 -56.23 3.21
N GLU A 25 -1.37 -55.66 4.32
CA GLU A 25 -2.54 -56.17 5.05
C GLU A 25 -3.84 -55.38 4.88
N ALA A 26 -3.84 -54.28 4.13
CA ALA A 26 -5.04 -53.50 3.86
C ALA A 26 -5.74 -53.97 2.57
N ASP A 27 -6.88 -54.62 2.71
CA ASP A 27 -7.74 -55.06 1.64
C ASP A 27 -7.99 -53.91 0.64
N LYS A 28 -7.68 -54.14 -0.63
CA LYS A 28 -7.75 -53.12 -1.68
C LYS A 28 -9.13 -52.45 -1.81
N GLU A 29 -10.21 -53.17 -1.47
CA GLU A 29 -11.56 -52.63 -1.47
C GLU A 29 -11.79 -51.60 -0.36
N THR A 30 -11.28 -51.81 0.85
CA THR A 30 -11.38 -50.84 1.97
C THR A 30 -10.52 -49.59 1.74
N TRP A 31 -9.43 -49.73 1.01
CA TRP A 31 -8.57 -48.60 0.63
C TRP A 31 -9.22 -47.72 -0.44
N GLU A 32 -9.83 -48.31 -1.46
CA GLU A 32 -10.57 -47.56 -2.50
C GLU A 32 -11.82 -46.87 -1.94
N GLU A 33 -12.56 -47.52 -1.01
CA GLU A 33 -13.68 -46.89 -0.29
C GLU A 33 -13.22 -45.75 0.62
N SER A 34 -12.13 -45.94 1.36
CA SER A 34 -11.55 -44.91 2.22
C SER A 34 -11.02 -43.74 1.41
N LYS A 35 -10.36 -43.99 0.28
CA LYS A 35 -9.86 -42.97 -0.66
C LYS A 35 -11.01 -42.19 -1.30
N ASN A 36 -12.09 -42.85 -1.67
CA ASN A 36 -13.31 -42.23 -2.19
C ASN A 36 -14.03 -41.41 -1.10
N LYS A 37 -14.02 -41.86 0.16
CA LYS A 37 -14.62 -41.14 1.27
C LYS A 37 -13.78 -39.93 1.67
N ILE A 38 -12.45 -40.03 1.72
CA ILE A 38 -11.52 -38.93 1.96
C ILE A 38 -11.55 -37.93 0.78
N SER A 39 -11.67 -38.41 -0.46
CA SER A 39 -11.86 -37.57 -1.65
C SER A 39 -13.20 -36.83 -1.64
N LYS A 40 -14.28 -37.45 -1.16
CA LYS A 40 -15.59 -36.80 -1.00
C LYS A 40 -15.62 -35.85 0.19
N GLU A 41 -14.95 -36.16 1.30
CA GLU A 41 -14.81 -35.24 2.44
C GLU A 41 -13.84 -34.09 2.14
N ALA A 42 -12.80 -34.31 1.35
CA ALA A 42 -11.89 -33.27 0.85
C ALA A 42 -12.53 -32.40 -0.25
N SER A 43 -13.49 -32.93 -1.01
CA SER A 43 -14.24 -32.16 -2.01
C SER A 43 -15.37 -31.32 -1.41
N GLY A 44 -15.67 -31.44 -0.10
CA GLY A 44 -16.61 -30.56 0.61
C GLY A 44 -18.03 -30.55 0.05
N GLU A 45 -18.51 -31.66 -0.55
CA GLU A 45 -19.89 -31.81 -0.96
C GLU A 45 -20.80 -32.01 0.27
N GLN A 46 -21.14 -30.88 0.91
CA GLN A 46 -22.31 -30.84 1.79
C GLN A 46 -23.57 -30.83 0.88
N PRO A 47 -24.51 -31.75 1.08
CA PRO A 47 -25.76 -31.73 0.33
C PRO A 47 -26.57 -30.49 0.75
N GLY A 48 -26.69 -29.51 -0.17
CA GLY A 48 -27.53 -28.33 0.01
C GLY A 48 -26.86 -26.96 -0.17
N ARG A 49 -25.56 -26.87 -0.48
CA ARG A 49 -25.00 -25.62 -0.99
C ARG A 49 -25.24 -25.55 -2.50
N GLU A 50 -26.25 -24.77 -2.89
CA GLU A 50 -26.36 -24.28 -4.26
C GLU A 50 -24.98 -23.85 -4.74
N ASN A 51 -24.59 -24.32 -5.92
CA ASN A 51 -23.42 -23.89 -6.68
C ASN A 51 -23.59 -22.39 -6.97
N THR A 52 -23.28 -21.52 -6.00
CA THR A 52 -23.11 -20.10 -6.25
C THR A 52 -21.86 -19.98 -7.09
N LYS A 53 -22.02 -20.21 -8.41
CA LYS A 53 -21.03 -19.81 -9.42
C LYS A 53 -20.48 -18.46 -9.00
N ASN A 54 -19.17 -18.31 -8.93
CA ASN A 54 -18.45 -17.06 -8.69
C ASN A 54 -18.99 -15.99 -9.66
N SER A 55 -20.13 -15.37 -9.31
CA SER A 55 -20.85 -14.49 -10.22
C SER A 55 -20.19 -13.12 -10.19
N ILE A 56 -19.80 -12.67 -11.37
CA ILE A 56 -19.23 -11.32 -11.58
C ILE A 56 -20.32 -10.29 -11.30
N ASP A 57 -19.98 -9.24 -10.56
CA ASP A 57 -20.78 -8.04 -10.42
C ASP A 57 -20.44 -7.06 -11.55
N TYR A 58 -21.17 -7.16 -12.64
CA TYR A 58 -20.96 -6.30 -13.82
C TYR A 58 -21.14 -4.81 -13.52
N GLY A 59 -21.87 -4.43 -12.46
CA GLY A 59 -22.00 -3.04 -12.03
C GLY A 59 -20.70 -2.47 -11.49
N ILE A 60 -20.01 -3.23 -10.63
CA ILE A 60 -18.72 -2.81 -10.05
C ILE A 60 -17.61 -2.76 -11.10
N SER A 61 -17.67 -3.56 -12.16
CA SER A 61 -16.68 -3.54 -13.25
C SER A 61 -17.04 -2.53 -14.35
N GLY A 62 -18.32 -2.46 -14.73
CA GLY A 62 -18.79 -1.67 -15.86
C GLY A 62 -18.90 -0.18 -15.58
N ILE A 63 -19.39 0.22 -14.40
CA ILE A 63 -19.53 1.65 -14.05
C ILE A 63 -18.17 2.37 -14.03
N PRO A 64 -17.12 1.83 -13.35
CA PRO A 64 -15.79 2.43 -13.41
C PRO A 64 -15.23 2.48 -14.83
N LEU A 65 -15.42 1.42 -15.63
CA LEU A 65 -15.00 1.42 -17.04
C LEU A 65 -15.65 2.56 -17.83
N CYS A 66 -16.97 2.71 -17.76
CA CYS A 66 -17.68 3.76 -18.50
C CYS A 66 -17.22 5.16 -18.06
N ILE A 67 -17.13 5.42 -16.77
CA ILE A 67 -16.69 6.71 -16.24
C ILE A 67 -15.23 6.98 -16.64
N LEU A 68 -14.36 5.98 -16.53
CA LEU A 68 -12.97 6.13 -16.92
C LEU A 68 -12.80 6.43 -18.40
N LEU A 69 -13.53 5.74 -19.28
CA LEU A 69 -13.52 6.03 -20.72
C LEU A 69 -14.02 7.44 -21.03
N LEU A 70 -15.06 7.91 -20.34
CA LEU A 70 -15.55 9.28 -20.46
C LEU A 70 -14.50 10.30 -20.01
N LEU A 71 -13.82 10.05 -18.88
CA LEU A 71 -12.72 10.90 -18.41
C LEU A 71 -11.56 10.91 -19.40
N CYS A 72 -11.12 9.74 -19.88
CA CYS A 72 -10.07 9.67 -20.89
C CYS A 72 -10.45 10.45 -22.14
N PHE A 73 -11.68 10.29 -22.63
CA PHE A 73 -12.19 11.02 -23.79
C PHE A 73 -12.17 12.53 -23.55
N ALA A 74 -12.58 12.99 -22.36
CA ALA A 74 -12.53 14.41 -22.00
C ALA A 74 -11.09 14.95 -21.99
N PHE A 75 -10.14 14.22 -21.39
CA PHE A 75 -8.73 14.62 -21.38
C PHE A 75 -8.08 14.62 -22.76
N PHE A 76 -8.46 13.69 -23.65
CA PHE A 76 -7.94 13.66 -25.02
C PHE A 76 -8.50 14.77 -25.91
N LEU A 77 -9.79 15.10 -25.80
CA LEU A 77 -10.43 16.09 -26.65
C LEU A 77 -10.37 17.51 -26.09
N PHE A 78 -10.39 17.66 -24.76
CA PHE A 78 -10.46 18.96 -24.09
C PHE A 78 -9.42 19.05 -22.96
N PRO A 79 -8.11 18.90 -23.24
CA PRO A 79 -7.07 18.80 -22.21
C PRO A 79 -7.03 20.02 -21.28
N GLU A 80 -7.08 21.23 -21.83
CA GLU A 80 -7.03 22.48 -21.06
C GLU A 80 -8.25 22.62 -20.13
N HIS A 81 -9.46 22.40 -20.63
CA HIS A 81 -10.69 22.46 -19.83
C HIS A 81 -10.71 21.40 -18.74
N SER A 82 -10.29 20.17 -19.05
CA SER A 82 -10.19 19.08 -18.08
C SER A 82 -9.22 19.41 -16.95
N ASN A 83 -8.05 19.96 -17.28
CA ASN A 83 -7.07 20.41 -16.31
C ASN A 83 -7.58 21.58 -15.45
N GLN A 84 -8.31 22.55 -16.04
CA GLN A 84 -8.93 23.66 -15.31
C GLN A 84 -10.02 23.17 -14.34
N ILE A 85 -10.86 22.23 -14.76
CA ILE A 85 -11.88 21.62 -13.90
C ILE A 85 -11.24 20.88 -12.72
N LEU A 86 -10.22 20.07 -12.96
CA LEU A 86 -9.48 19.38 -11.90
C LEU A 86 -8.90 20.37 -10.88
N SER A 87 -8.24 21.41 -11.37
CA SER A 87 -7.63 22.43 -10.53
C SER A 87 -8.67 23.20 -9.71
N SER A 88 -9.83 23.52 -10.33
CA SER A 88 -10.93 24.21 -9.65
C SER A 88 -11.56 23.35 -8.54
N ILE A 89 -11.81 22.06 -8.80
CA ILE A 89 -12.36 21.15 -7.81
C ILE A 89 -11.34 20.95 -6.67
N ARG A 90 -10.05 20.76 -6.98
CA ARG A 90 -8.99 20.67 -5.98
C ARG A 90 -8.97 21.91 -5.08
N GLY A 91 -8.95 23.11 -5.69
CA GLY A 91 -8.91 24.37 -4.96
C GLY A 91 -10.14 24.56 -4.06
N PHE A 92 -11.34 24.18 -4.53
CA PHE A 92 -12.55 24.17 -3.70
C PHE A 92 -12.42 23.19 -2.53
N LEU A 93 -12.08 21.92 -2.79
CA LEU A 93 -11.98 20.91 -1.74
C LEU A 93 -10.84 21.24 -0.75
N GLY A 94 -9.70 21.74 -1.23
CA GLY A 94 -8.58 22.10 -0.38
C GLY A 94 -8.90 23.25 0.57
N ARG A 95 -9.59 24.31 0.09
CA ARG A 95 -9.95 25.46 0.92
C ARG A 95 -11.13 25.17 1.85
N GLU A 96 -12.27 24.78 1.30
CA GLU A 96 -13.51 24.65 2.06
C GLU A 96 -13.51 23.43 3.00
N PHE A 97 -12.73 22.40 2.64
CA PHE A 97 -12.67 21.15 3.41
C PHE A 97 -11.28 20.84 3.98
N SER A 98 -10.41 21.85 4.14
CA SER A 98 -9.08 21.70 4.75
C SER A 98 -9.16 21.03 6.13
N VAL A 99 -10.05 21.53 6.99
CA VAL A 99 -10.28 20.99 8.35
C VAL A 99 -10.74 19.53 8.30
N TYR A 100 -11.51 19.14 7.29
CA TYR A 100 -11.93 17.75 7.11
C TYR A 100 -10.73 16.83 6.83
N TYR A 101 -9.87 17.17 5.86
CA TYR A 101 -8.72 16.34 5.53
C TYR A 101 -7.70 16.26 6.67
N LEU A 102 -7.36 17.39 7.26
CA LEU A 102 -6.40 17.46 8.36
C LEU A 102 -6.97 16.78 9.61
N GLY A 103 -8.25 17.04 9.91
CA GLY A 103 -8.95 16.45 11.06
C GLY A 103 -9.06 14.94 10.97
N ILE A 104 -9.39 14.37 9.81
CA ILE A 104 -9.39 12.91 9.62
C ILE A 104 -7.98 12.35 9.85
N GLY A 105 -6.95 12.96 9.28
CA GLY A 105 -5.58 12.50 9.44
C GLY A 105 -5.18 12.40 10.90
N LEU A 106 -5.36 13.49 11.65
CA LEU A 106 -5.03 13.54 13.06
C LEU A 106 -5.91 12.59 13.88
N PHE A 107 -7.22 12.53 13.59
CA PHE A 107 -8.15 11.63 14.28
C PHE A 107 -7.74 10.15 14.11
N ILE A 108 -7.47 9.71 12.89
CA ILE A 108 -7.07 8.31 12.60
C ILE A 108 -5.72 7.97 13.25
N PHE A 109 -4.77 8.91 13.24
CA PHE A 109 -3.51 8.76 13.95
C PHE A 109 -3.74 8.51 15.45
N LEU A 110 -4.50 9.39 16.14
CA LEU A 110 -4.83 9.24 17.56
C LEU A 110 -5.63 7.98 17.84
N LEU A 111 -6.56 7.63 16.96
CA LEU A 111 -7.36 6.41 17.04
C LEU A 111 -6.49 5.15 16.97
N SER A 112 -5.43 5.15 16.15
CA SER A 112 -4.51 4.01 16.06
C SER A 112 -3.85 3.70 17.41
N PHE A 113 -3.43 4.73 18.14
CA PHE A 113 -2.86 4.58 19.49
C PHE A 113 -3.93 4.16 20.51
N TYR A 114 -5.14 4.76 20.44
CA TYR A 114 -6.24 4.31 21.27
C TYR A 114 -6.52 2.81 21.09
N ILE A 115 -6.59 2.32 19.87
CA ILE A 115 -6.80 0.90 19.57
C ILE A 115 -5.64 0.06 20.13
N ALA A 116 -4.40 0.45 19.85
CA ALA A 116 -3.21 -0.30 20.25
C ALA A 116 -3.07 -0.42 21.79
N PHE A 117 -3.38 0.63 22.53
CA PHE A 117 -3.18 0.68 24.00
C PHE A 117 -4.44 0.38 24.82
N SER A 118 -5.60 0.23 24.18
CA SER A 118 -6.84 -0.24 24.82
C SER A 118 -6.88 -1.78 24.90
N PRO A 119 -7.90 -2.36 25.58
CA PRO A 119 -8.14 -3.81 25.54
C PRO A 119 -8.29 -4.40 24.13
N LEU A 120 -8.72 -3.60 23.15
CA LEU A 120 -8.82 -3.99 21.75
C LEU A 120 -7.47 -4.43 21.19
N GLY A 121 -6.38 -3.81 21.63
CA GLY A 121 -5.02 -4.15 21.22
C GLY A 121 -4.58 -5.57 21.58
N ASN A 122 -5.24 -6.22 22.54
CA ASN A 122 -4.91 -7.60 22.94
C ASN A 122 -5.63 -8.66 22.10
N ILE A 123 -6.61 -8.28 21.28
CA ILE A 123 -7.29 -9.23 20.40
C ILE A 123 -6.26 -9.83 19.43
N VAL A 124 -6.20 -11.16 19.39
CA VAL A 124 -5.39 -11.91 18.41
C VAL A 124 -6.15 -11.93 17.09
N LEU A 125 -5.47 -11.62 15.99
CA LEU A 125 -6.02 -11.72 14.64
C LEU A 125 -6.05 -13.19 14.21
N GLY A 126 -7.01 -13.93 14.72
CA GLY A 126 -7.17 -15.37 14.58
C GLY A 126 -7.92 -15.98 15.75
N GLU A 127 -7.69 -17.27 16.02
CA GLU A 127 -8.16 -17.89 17.26
C GLU A 127 -7.35 -17.35 18.46
N PRO A 128 -7.91 -17.35 19.68
CA PRO A 128 -7.24 -16.74 20.85
C PRO A 128 -5.80 -17.20 21.09
N ASP A 129 -5.52 -18.48 20.83
CA ASP A 129 -4.20 -19.11 21.02
C ASP A 129 -3.43 -19.34 19.71
N GLU A 130 -3.89 -18.74 18.61
CA GLU A 130 -3.26 -18.94 17.30
C GLU A 130 -1.88 -18.32 17.26
N LYS A 131 -0.88 -19.13 16.86
CA LYS A 131 0.50 -18.64 16.70
C LYS A 131 0.64 -17.83 15.42
N PRO A 132 1.53 -16.82 15.41
CA PRO A 132 1.78 -16.04 14.20
C PRO A 132 2.16 -16.90 13.00
N LYS A 133 1.49 -16.68 11.86
CA LYS A 133 1.74 -17.40 10.60
C LYS A 133 3.17 -17.22 10.09
N TYR A 134 3.75 -16.04 10.31
CA TYR A 134 5.10 -15.69 9.86
C TYR A 134 6.00 -15.38 11.05
N SER A 135 7.30 -15.71 10.95
CA SER A 135 8.31 -15.27 11.92
C SER A 135 8.29 -13.74 12.05
N PHE A 136 8.81 -13.22 13.16
CA PHE A 136 8.85 -11.77 13.40
C PHE A 136 9.64 -11.04 12.30
N PHE A 137 10.78 -11.60 11.90
CA PHE A 137 11.62 -11.01 10.85
C PHE A 137 10.92 -11.02 9.48
N THR A 138 10.33 -12.16 9.08
CA THR A 138 9.62 -12.27 7.79
C THR A 138 8.44 -11.29 7.74
N TRP A 139 7.63 -11.26 8.80
CA TRP A 139 6.52 -10.34 8.90
C TRP A 139 6.94 -8.87 8.89
N GLY A 140 8.00 -8.52 9.65
CA GLY A 140 8.57 -7.18 9.67
C GLY A 140 9.09 -6.75 8.28
N SER A 141 9.74 -7.67 7.56
CA SER A 141 10.19 -7.43 6.18
C SER A 141 9.01 -7.19 5.22
N MET A 142 7.92 -7.95 5.36
CA MET A 142 6.70 -7.75 4.57
C MET A 142 6.04 -6.39 4.89
N MET A 143 6.00 -5.99 6.17
CA MET A 143 5.53 -4.67 6.60
C MET A 143 6.41 -3.55 6.02
N PHE A 144 7.73 -3.72 6.05
CA PHE A 144 8.69 -2.77 5.51
C PHE A 144 8.47 -2.53 4.01
N THR A 145 8.20 -3.58 3.25
CA THR A 145 7.99 -3.48 1.80
C THR A 145 6.57 -3.02 1.42
N ALA A 146 5.60 -3.14 2.32
CA ALA A 146 4.21 -2.77 2.05
C ALA A 146 4.00 -1.28 1.75
N GLY A 147 4.92 -0.42 2.20
CA GLY A 147 4.87 1.02 1.96
C GLY A 147 5.78 1.51 0.83
N LEU A 148 6.51 0.60 0.14
CA LEU A 148 7.46 0.99 -0.90
C LEU A 148 6.81 0.92 -2.29
N ALA A 149 6.93 2.03 -3.04
CA ALA A 149 6.48 2.13 -4.42
C ALA A 149 7.43 3.02 -5.24
N ALA A 150 7.29 3.04 -6.55
CA ALA A 150 8.21 3.76 -7.43
C ALA A 150 8.18 5.29 -7.25
N ASP A 151 7.03 5.83 -6.87
CA ASP A 151 6.86 7.25 -6.55
C ASP A 151 7.61 7.65 -5.28
N ILE A 152 7.76 6.75 -4.29
CA ILE A 152 8.58 7.00 -3.10
C ILE A 152 10.03 7.28 -3.50
N LEU A 153 10.58 6.54 -4.47
CA LEU A 153 11.93 6.81 -4.97
C LEU A 153 12.02 8.20 -5.58
N PHE A 154 11.05 8.58 -6.41
CA PHE A 154 11.00 9.90 -7.01
C PHE A 154 10.91 11.01 -5.95
N TYR A 155 9.94 10.92 -5.04
CA TYR A 155 9.76 11.91 -3.99
C TYR A 155 10.95 11.95 -3.01
N SER A 156 11.53 10.80 -2.67
CA SER A 156 12.69 10.76 -1.76
C SER A 156 13.88 11.55 -2.29
N PHE A 157 14.11 11.59 -3.61
CA PHE A 157 15.18 12.39 -4.18
C PHE A 157 14.85 13.88 -4.27
N GLY A 158 13.60 14.24 -4.58
CA GLY A 158 13.29 15.57 -5.06
C GLY A 158 12.27 16.37 -4.23
N GLU A 159 11.52 15.76 -3.32
CA GLU A 159 10.44 16.43 -2.61
C GLU A 159 10.91 17.64 -1.78
N TRP A 160 12.08 17.53 -1.15
CA TRP A 160 12.67 18.64 -0.39
C TRP A 160 12.87 19.92 -1.24
N ILE A 161 13.10 19.77 -2.56
CA ILE A 161 13.26 20.89 -3.50
C ILE A 161 11.97 21.67 -3.60
N LEU A 162 10.83 20.97 -3.61
CA LEU A 162 9.51 21.59 -3.69
C LEU A 162 9.22 22.42 -2.43
N TYR A 163 9.52 21.87 -1.25
CA TYR A 163 9.39 22.61 0.02
C TYR A 163 10.39 23.76 0.13
N ALA A 164 11.61 23.54 -0.33
CA ALA A 164 12.63 24.57 -0.33
C ALA A 164 12.27 25.79 -1.18
N ASN A 165 11.43 25.62 -2.22
CA ASN A 165 10.91 26.71 -3.04
C ASN A 165 9.58 27.28 -2.53
N ASP A 166 8.99 26.71 -1.48
CA ASP A 166 7.74 27.20 -0.92
C ASP A 166 7.96 28.37 0.03
N PRO A 167 7.34 29.55 -0.19
CA PRO A 167 7.52 30.74 0.64
C PRO A 167 7.21 30.53 2.11
N TYR A 168 6.19 29.70 2.43
CA TYR A 168 5.86 29.37 3.81
C TYR A 168 7.00 28.63 4.49
N VAL A 169 7.55 27.60 3.86
CA VAL A 169 8.66 26.81 4.42
C VAL A 169 9.91 27.66 4.59
N GLN A 170 10.17 28.58 3.64
CA GLN A 170 11.29 29.54 3.76
C GLN A 170 11.14 30.48 4.97
N SER A 171 9.90 30.82 5.34
CA SER A 171 9.63 31.68 6.50
C SER A 171 9.84 31.00 7.86
N LEU A 172 9.84 29.66 7.90
CA LEU A 172 9.94 28.89 9.14
C LEU A 172 11.37 28.82 9.71
N GLY A 173 12.40 29.02 8.87
CA GLY A 173 13.78 29.01 9.32
C GLY A 173 14.77 28.42 8.30
N LYS A 174 15.77 27.67 8.78
CA LYS A 174 16.78 27.10 7.90
C LYS A 174 16.17 26.12 6.90
N LEU A 175 16.46 26.35 5.63
CA LEU A 175 15.99 25.54 4.52
C LEU A 175 16.31 24.05 4.69
N SER A 176 17.56 23.71 5.04
CA SER A 176 18.01 22.34 5.25
C SER A 176 17.22 21.59 6.33
N ASP A 177 16.72 22.31 7.33
CA ASP A 177 15.93 21.71 8.39
C ASP A 177 14.50 21.48 7.91
N TRP A 178 13.78 22.57 7.57
CA TRP A 178 12.35 22.51 7.31
C TRP A 178 11.96 21.71 6.07
N SER A 179 12.76 21.75 5.00
CA SER A 179 12.52 20.91 3.83
C SER A 179 12.61 19.41 4.16
N SER A 180 13.57 19.00 5.02
CA SER A 180 13.69 17.62 5.48
C SER A 180 12.62 17.23 6.50
N ILE A 181 12.17 18.16 7.37
CA ILE A 181 11.13 17.92 8.37
C ILE A 181 9.81 17.59 7.69
N TYR A 182 9.41 18.38 6.68
CA TYR A 182 8.14 18.15 5.97
C TYR A 182 8.13 16.85 5.18
N THR A 183 9.26 16.40 4.60
CA THR A 183 9.32 15.09 3.95
C THR A 183 9.04 13.96 4.95
N LEU A 184 9.65 13.99 6.14
CA LEU A 184 9.40 12.97 7.18
C LEU A 184 7.96 13.05 7.74
N PHE A 185 7.42 14.26 7.87
CA PHE A 185 6.05 14.45 8.35
C PHE A 185 5.01 13.87 7.38
N HIS A 186 5.11 14.18 6.09
CA HIS A 186 4.14 13.75 5.07
C HIS A 186 4.20 12.26 4.73
N TRP A 187 5.34 11.59 5.02
CA TRP A 187 5.53 10.15 4.81
C TRP A 187 5.64 9.37 6.13
N GLY A 188 5.22 9.99 7.23
CA GLY A 188 5.41 9.53 8.59
C GLY A 188 4.14 9.04 9.29
N PRO A 189 3.95 9.42 10.59
CA PRO A 189 2.97 8.76 11.46
C PRO A 189 1.51 8.89 11.05
N ILE A 190 1.06 10.07 10.58
CA ILE A 190 -0.34 10.26 10.19
C ILE A 190 -0.71 9.40 8.98
N PRO A 191 0.03 9.43 7.86
CA PRO A 191 -0.20 8.54 6.73
C PRO A 191 -0.24 7.07 7.10
N TRP A 192 0.75 6.61 7.85
CA TRP A 192 0.76 5.22 8.31
C TRP A 192 -0.41 4.89 9.23
N GLY A 193 -0.90 5.85 10.01
CA GLY A 193 -2.11 5.69 10.82
C GLY A 193 -3.31 5.22 10.01
N PHE A 194 -3.54 5.76 8.80
CA PHE A 194 -4.59 5.30 7.90
C PHE A 194 -4.45 3.81 7.59
N TYR A 195 -3.25 3.38 7.21
CA TYR A 195 -3.01 1.97 6.87
C TYR A 195 -3.22 1.05 8.06
N LEU A 196 -2.76 1.44 9.24
CA LEU A 196 -2.72 0.58 10.41
C LEU A 196 -4.08 0.41 11.08
N VAL A 197 -4.90 1.46 11.13
CA VAL A 197 -6.29 1.34 11.61
C VAL A 197 -7.10 0.43 10.69
N LEU A 198 -6.97 0.61 9.38
CA LEU A 198 -7.67 -0.24 8.41
C LEU A 198 -7.12 -1.66 8.38
N ALA A 199 -5.81 -1.85 8.54
CA ALA A 199 -5.21 -3.18 8.63
C ALA A 199 -5.71 -3.96 9.86
N ALA A 200 -5.87 -3.28 11.00
CA ALA A 200 -6.50 -3.87 12.18
C ALA A 200 -7.96 -4.25 11.91
N ALA A 201 -8.73 -3.36 11.25
CA ALA A 201 -10.12 -3.61 10.89
C ALA A 201 -10.27 -4.79 9.91
N PHE A 202 -9.45 -4.82 8.87
CA PHE A 202 -9.49 -5.91 7.87
C PHE A 202 -8.94 -7.22 8.43
N GLY A 203 -7.85 -7.19 9.21
CA GLY A 203 -7.35 -8.38 9.88
C GLY A 203 -8.38 -8.98 10.84
N PHE A 204 -9.07 -8.15 11.62
CA PHE A 204 -10.17 -8.57 12.47
C PHE A 204 -11.34 -9.16 11.68
N MET A 205 -11.75 -8.48 10.60
CA MET A 205 -12.80 -8.94 9.70
C MET A 205 -12.48 -10.31 9.10
N LEU A 206 -11.25 -10.51 8.62
CA LEU A 206 -10.83 -11.73 7.93
C LEU A 206 -10.60 -12.88 8.92
N HIS A 207 -9.83 -12.64 9.99
CA HIS A 207 -9.30 -13.72 10.83
C HIS A 207 -10.12 -13.99 12.09
N VAL A 208 -10.78 -12.97 12.66
CA VAL A 208 -11.61 -13.11 13.86
C VAL A 208 -13.06 -13.38 13.46
N ARG A 209 -13.63 -12.51 12.61
CA ARG A 209 -15.02 -12.67 12.15
C ARG A 209 -15.17 -13.62 10.96
N LYS A 210 -14.05 -14.09 10.35
CA LYS A 210 -14.01 -15.07 9.24
C LYS A 210 -14.95 -14.72 8.08
N ARG A 211 -15.01 -13.40 7.74
CA ARG A 211 -15.85 -12.91 6.65
C ARG A 211 -15.14 -13.14 5.31
N SER A 212 -15.80 -13.80 4.38
CA SER A 212 -15.21 -14.22 3.10
C SER A 212 -15.05 -13.11 2.07
N ARG A 213 -15.75 -11.97 2.21
CA ARG A 213 -15.68 -10.87 1.25
C ARG A 213 -14.62 -9.85 1.65
N GLN A 214 -13.55 -9.74 0.84
CA GLN A 214 -12.49 -8.74 1.04
C GLN A 214 -12.89 -7.42 0.37
N LYS A 215 -13.91 -6.74 0.93
CA LYS A 215 -14.47 -5.50 0.42
C LYS A 215 -14.63 -4.47 1.53
N TYR A 216 -14.57 -3.20 1.17
CA TYR A 216 -14.79 -2.08 2.08
C TYR A 216 -16.20 -2.11 2.68
N SER A 217 -17.20 -2.42 1.85
CA SER A 217 -18.57 -2.58 2.34
C SER A 217 -18.70 -3.61 3.45
N GLU A 218 -17.96 -4.72 3.36
CA GLU A 218 -17.98 -5.78 4.36
C GLU A 218 -17.40 -5.32 5.71
N ALA A 219 -16.36 -4.49 5.69
CA ALA A 219 -15.79 -3.90 6.91
C ALA A 219 -16.77 -2.93 7.61
N CYS A 220 -17.75 -2.39 6.87
CA CYS A 220 -18.80 -1.53 7.43
C CYS A 220 -19.98 -2.30 8.03
N ARG A 221 -20.00 -3.64 7.99
CA ARG A 221 -21.16 -4.48 8.33
C ARG A 221 -21.69 -4.28 9.74
N ALA A 222 -20.84 -4.02 10.73
CA ALA A 222 -21.29 -3.82 12.11
C ALA A 222 -22.18 -2.58 12.31
N ILE A 223 -22.05 -1.58 11.41
CA ILE A 223 -22.92 -0.39 11.40
C ILE A 223 -24.05 -0.55 10.38
N LEU A 224 -23.74 -0.95 9.14
CA LEU A 224 -24.71 -1.00 8.05
C LEU A 224 -25.65 -2.22 8.12
N GLY A 225 -25.27 -3.29 8.83
CA GLY A 225 -26.07 -4.52 8.91
C GLY A 225 -26.39 -5.08 7.53
N LYS A 226 -27.68 -5.31 7.25
CA LYS A 226 -28.17 -5.80 5.96
C LYS A 226 -27.99 -4.83 4.78
N HIS A 227 -27.84 -3.54 5.03
CA HIS A 227 -27.60 -2.53 3.98
C HIS A 227 -26.23 -2.68 3.30
N THR A 228 -25.30 -3.43 3.94
CA THR A 228 -24.02 -3.82 3.34
C THR A 228 -24.20 -4.60 2.03
N ASP A 229 -25.27 -5.38 1.91
CA ASP A 229 -25.56 -6.21 0.73
C ASP A 229 -26.42 -5.47 -0.32
N GLY A 230 -26.86 -4.25 -0.01
CA GLY A 230 -27.69 -3.40 -0.85
C GLY A 230 -26.91 -2.29 -1.59
N LEU A 231 -27.65 -1.23 -1.95
CA LEU A 231 -27.11 -0.07 -2.69
C LEU A 231 -26.01 0.67 -1.90
N ALA A 232 -26.14 0.77 -0.57
CA ALA A 232 -25.14 1.44 0.26
C ALA A 232 -23.78 0.73 0.19
N GLY A 233 -23.76 -0.61 0.34
CA GLY A 233 -22.53 -1.38 0.19
C GLY A 233 -21.93 -1.30 -1.21
N ARG A 234 -22.76 -1.36 -2.26
CA ARG A 234 -22.30 -1.17 -3.64
C ARG A 234 -21.69 0.21 -3.86
N GLY A 235 -22.29 1.26 -3.31
CA GLY A 235 -21.75 2.62 -3.37
C GLY A 235 -20.37 2.71 -2.73
N ILE A 236 -20.19 2.11 -1.55
CA ILE A 236 -18.90 2.04 -0.85
C ILE A 236 -17.86 1.29 -1.70
N ASP A 237 -18.22 0.15 -2.27
CA ASP A 237 -17.31 -0.65 -3.09
C ASP A 237 -16.92 0.10 -4.39
N LEU A 238 -17.83 0.84 -5.01
CA LEU A 238 -17.54 1.70 -6.16
C LEU A 238 -16.56 2.83 -5.78
N LEU A 239 -16.78 3.50 -4.64
CA LEU A 239 -15.86 4.54 -4.15
C LEU A 239 -14.47 3.98 -3.90
N ALA A 240 -14.36 2.77 -3.33
CA ALA A 240 -13.08 2.08 -3.15
C ALA A 240 -12.38 1.82 -4.49
N VAL A 241 -13.10 1.35 -5.51
CA VAL A 241 -12.54 1.12 -6.85
C VAL A 241 -12.08 2.43 -7.48
N PHE A 242 -12.86 3.51 -7.38
CA PHE A 242 -12.44 4.83 -7.89
C PHE A 242 -11.22 5.37 -7.15
N ALA A 243 -11.13 5.19 -5.83
CA ALA A 243 -9.94 5.57 -5.07
C ALA A 243 -8.70 4.80 -5.56
N LEU A 244 -8.83 3.50 -5.80
CA LEU A 244 -7.75 2.67 -6.33
C LEU A 244 -7.28 3.14 -7.72
N LEU A 245 -8.21 3.47 -8.62
CA LEU A 245 -7.91 4.04 -9.93
C LEU A 245 -7.20 5.40 -9.82
N ALA A 246 -7.64 6.26 -8.90
CA ALA A 246 -7.05 7.56 -8.66
C ALA A 246 -5.61 7.46 -8.10
N GLY A 247 -5.40 6.60 -7.11
CA GLY A 247 -4.07 6.34 -6.54
C GLY A 247 -3.10 5.81 -7.60
N THR A 248 -3.54 4.84 -8.38
CA THR A 248 -2.76 4.27 -9.49
C THR A 248 -2.42 5.34 -10.53
N ALA A 249 -3.40 6.16 -10.92
CA ALA A 249 -3.20 7.22 -11.90
C ALA A 249 -2.15 8.23 -11.43
N THR A 250 -2.23 8.68 -10.19
CA THR A 250 -1.25 9.62 -9.61
C THR A 250 0.14 9.00 -9.56
N THR A 251 0.29 7.79 -9.00
CA THR A 251 1.59 7.12 -8.86
C THR A 251 2.29 6.93 -10.20
N PHE A 252 1.60 6.35 -11.19
CA PHE A 252 2.24 6.05 -12.48
C PHE A 252 2.52 7.31 -13.29
N SER A 253 1.64 8.31 -13.24
CA SER A 253 1.87 9.57 -13.95
C SER A 253 3.01 10.40 -13.34
N VAL A 254 3.21 10.31 -12.02
CA VAL A 254 4.27 11.06 -11.33
C VAL A 254 5.62 10.35 -11.41
N ALA A 255 5.68 9.03 -11.31
CA ALA A 255 6.95 8.33 -11.23
C ALA A 255 7.54 7.96 -12.61
N THR A 256 6.71 7.68 -13.65
CA THR A 256 7.21 7.23 -14.95
C THR A 256 8.08 8.25 -15.69
N PRO A 257 7.84 9.58 -15.62
CA PRO A 257 8.71 10.54 -16.26
C PRO A 257 10.17 10.50 -15.77
N LEU A 258 10.42 10.15 -14.51
CA LEU A 258 11.79 9.94 -14.03
C LEU A 258 12.47 8.78 -14.76
N MET A 259 11.76 7.66 -14.95
CA MET A 259 12.29 6.53 -15.74
C MET A 259 12.61 6.96 -17.17
N SER A 260 11.76 7.81 -17.75
CA SER A 260 11.98 8.33 -19.11
C SER A 260 13.25 9.17 -19.20
N GLU A 261 13.49 10.06 -18.25
CA GLU A 261 14.71 10.88 -18.21
C GLU A 261 15.97 10.03 -17.98
N ILE A 262 15.89 8.99 -17.14
CA ILE A 262 17.00 8.06 -16.94
C ILE A 262 17.29 7.28 -18.23
N ILE A 263 16.27 6.77 -18.93
CA ILE A 263 16.45 6.03 -20.17
C ILE A 263 17.08 6.93 -21.24
N LYS A 264 16.68 8.19 -21.37
CA LYS A 264 17.29 9.17 -22.28
C LYS A 264 18.78 9.38 -22.01
N LYS A 265 19.22 9.26 -20.74
CA LYS A 265 20.64 9.33 -20.38
C LYS A 265 21.41 8.06 -20.73
N LEU A 266 20.79 6.91 -20.58
CA LEU A 266 21.42 5.62 -20.89
C LEU A 266 21.43 5.33 -22.39
N ILE A 267 20.35 5.71 -23.09
CA ILE A 267 20.16 5.43 -24.52
C ILE A 267 19.72 6.75 -25.19
N PRO A 268 20.62 7.45 -25.87
CA PRO A 268 20.27 8.66 -26.61
C PRO A 268 19.17 8.35 -27.63
N SER A 269 17.99 8.88 -27.40
CA SER A 269 16.83 8.76 -28.29
C SER A 269 16.37 10.17 -28.67
N GLY A 270 15.87 10.37 -29.87
CA GLY A 270 15.23 11.63 -30.30
C GLY A 270 13.84 11.86 -29.70
N LEU A 271 13.38 10.98 -28.79
CA LEU A 271 12.05 11.03 -28.18
C LEU A 271 12.00 12.06 -27.05
N SER A 272 10.87 12.73 -26.95
CA SER A 272 10.55 13.58 -25.80
C SER A 272 10.27 12.72 -24.55
N THR A 273 10.39 13.33 -23.38
CA THR A 273 10.05 12.68 -22.10
C THR A 273 8.63 12.16 -22.09
N ARG A 274 7.68 12.95 -22.63
CA ARG A 274 6.27 12.56 -22.76
C ARG A 274 6.10 11.31 -23.63
N GLU A 275 6.66 11.30 -24.82
CA GLU A 275 6.55 10.15 -25.74
C GLU A 275 7.13 8.88 -25.09
N LEU A 276 8.30 9.00 -24.47
CA LEU A 276 8.92 7.87 -23.80
C LEU A 276 8.11 7.41 -22.58
N THR A 277 7.52 8.34 -21.83
CA THR A 277 6.62 8.02 -20.71
C THR A 277 5.40 7.24 -21.19
N LEU A 278 4.76 7.65 -22.28
CA LEU A 278 3.63 6.92 -22.88
C LEU A 278 4.05 5.52 -23.33
N ILE A 279 5.22 5.39 -23.98
CA ILE A 279 5.77 4.09 -24.40
C ILE A 279 6.01 3.18 -23.19
N ILE A 280 6.61 3.68 -22.11
CA ILE A 280 6.87 2.91 -20.89
C ILE A 280 5.55 2.44 -20.25
N LEU A 281 4.57 3.31 -20.13
CA LEU A 281 3.25 2.95 -19.57
C LEU A 281 2.56 1.86 -20.40
N ILE A 282 2.56 2.00 -21.72
CA ILE A 282 1.98 1.00 -22.63
C ILE A 282 2.75 -0.33 -22.55
N ALA A 283 4.08 -0.28 -22.58
CA ALA A 283 4.93 -1.47 -22.49
C ALA A 283 4.71 -2.19 -21.13
N THR A 284 4.65 -1.45 -20.04
CA THR A 284 4.35 -1.99 -18.70
C THR A 284 2.98 -2.69 -18.68
N CYS A 285 1.95 -2.04 -19.23
CA CYS A 285 0.61 -2.62 -19.34
C CYS A 285 0.61 -3.93 -20.14
N VAL A 286 1.23 -3.92 -21.31
CA VAL A 286 1.28 -5.10 -22.20
C VAL A 286 2.02 -6.26 -21.55
N VAL A 287 3.23 -6.01 -21.03
CA VAL A 287 4.07 -7.03 -20.39
C VAL A 287 3.36 -7.63 -19.17
N TYR A 288 2.80 -6.76 -18.32
CA TYR A 288 2.11 -7.21 -17.11
C TYR A 288 0.84 -8.01 -17.45
N THR A 289 -0.02 -7.48 -18.32
CA THR A 289 -1.25 -8.17 -18.74
C THR A 289 -0.94 -9.55 -19.35
N PHE A 290 0.11 -9.63 -20.17
CA PHE A 290 0.57 -10.90 -20.74
C PHE A 290 1.05 -11.87 -19.65
N ALA A 291 1.85 -11.40 -18.69
CA ALA A 291 2.34 -12.21 -17.57
C ALA A 291 1.19 -12.78 -16.73
N VAL A 292 0.20 -11.95 -16.39
CA VAL A 292 -1.00 -12.35 -15.64
C VAL A 292 -1.80 -13.41 -16.40
N LEU A 293 -2.06 -13.19 -17.70
CA LEU A 293 -2.84 -14.13 -18.53
C LEU A 293 -2.14 -15.49 -18.70
N LYS A 294 -0.82 -15.50 -18.77
CA LYS A 294 -0.01 -16.74 -18.85
C LYS A 294 0.19 -17.43 -17.50
N GLY A 295 -0.10 -16.74 -16.39
CA GLY A 295 0.13 -17.26 -15.04
C GLY A 295 1.61 -17.49 -14.75
N MET A 296 2.44 -16.57 -15.16
CA MET A 296 3.88 -16.64 -14.92
C MET A 296 4.20 -16.30 -13.46
N ASP A 297 4.99 -17.15 -12.80
CA ASP A 297 5.48 -16.92 -11.43
C ASP A 297 6.57 -15.83 -11.35
N GLY A 298 6.81 -15.12 -12.45
CA GLY A 298 7.84 -14.09 -12.56
C GLY A 298 7.65 -12.89 -11.64
N VAL A 299 6.40 -12.54 -11.32
CA VAL A 299 6.09 -11.42 -10.41
C VAL A 299 6.60 -11.70 -8.99
N SER A 300 6.48 -12.94 -8.50
CA SER A 300 7.03 -13.34 -7.20
C SER A 300 8.56 -13.22 -7.12
N PHE A 301 9.25 -13.52 -8.22
CA PHE A 301 10.70 -13.33 -8.32
C PHE A 301 11.06 -11.83 -8.27
N LEU A 302 10.35 -10.99 -9.05
CA LEU A 302 10.57 -9.55 -9.05
C LEU A 302 10.31 -8.90 -7.69
N ALA A 303 9.30 -9.38 -6.95
CA ALA A 303 9.03 -8.88 -5.59
C ALA A 303 10.19 -9.15 -4.62
N LYS A 304 10.82 -10.33 -4.69
CA LYS A 304 12.02 -10.62 -3.89
C LYS A 304 13.22 -9.79 -4.31
N LEU A 305 13.41 -9.62 -5.62
CA LEU A 305 14.50 -8.82 -6.18
C LEU A 305 14.37 -7.35 -5.82
N CYS A 306 13.13 -6.83 -5.78
CA CYS A 306 12.79 -5.45 -5.46
C CYS A 306 13.45 -4.96 -4.16
N THR A 307 13.34 -5.74 -3.08
CA THR A 307 13.92 -5.40 -1.77
C THR A 307 15.45 -5.30 -1.83
N TRP A 308 16.10 -6.24 -2.53
CA TRP A 308 17.56 -6.24 -2.66
C TRP A 308 18.06 -5.08 -3.53
N LEU A 309 17.35 -4.78 -4.63
CA LEU A 309 17.67 -3.64 -5.48
C LEU A 309 17.53 -2.32 -4.71
N PHE A 310 16.47 -2.18 -3.92
CA PHE A 310 16.26 -1.01 -3.08
C PHE A 310 17.38 -0.84 -2.04
N TYR A 311 17.74 -1.88 -1.30
CA TYR A 311 18.85 -1.81 -0.36
C TYR A 311 20.19 -1.54 -1.06
N ALA A 312 20.44 -2.15 -2.21
CA ALA A 312 21.65 -1.90 -2.99
C ALA A 312 21.73 -0.42 -3.41
N LEU A 313 20.60 0.17 -3.86
CA LEU A 313 20.52 1.59 -4.20
C LEU A 313 20.82 2.49 -2.99
N LEU A 314 20.19 2.21 -1.84
CA LEU A 314 20.42 2.99 -0.62
C LEU A 314 21.86 2.91 -0.15
N LEU A 315 22.44 1.70 -0.09
CA LEU A 315 23.83 1.50 0.33
C LEU A 315 24.81 2.15 -0.65
N TYR A 316 24.55 2.00 -1.95
CA TYR A 316 25.39 2.65 -2.97
C TYR A 316 25.41 4.17 -2.78
N ILE A 317 24.25 4.80 -2.60
CA ILE A 317 24.17 6.27 -2.41
C ILE A 317 24.77 6.66 -1.06
N PHE A 318 24.48 5.93 0.01
CA PHE A 318 25.02 6.24 1.34
C PHE A 318 26.54 6.24 1.38
N PHE A 319 27.18 5.21 0.83
CA PHE A 319 28.63 5.11 0.81
C PHE A 319 29.29 5.86 -0.36
N GLY A 320 28.69 5.81 -1.55
CA GLY A 320 29.22 6.40 -2.77
C GLY A 320 29.16 7.93 -2.82
N SER A 321 28.22 8.55 -2.11
CA SER A 321 28.09 10.01 -2.05
C SER A 321 29.21 10.72 -1.26
N GLY A 322 29.89 10.02 -0.36
CA GLY A 322 30.89 10.58 0.55
C GLY A 322 30.31 11.50 1.62
N VAL A 323 28.98 11.60 1.76
CA VAL A 323 28.30 12.48 2.74
C VAL A 323 27.50 11.70 3.80
N GLY A 324 27.81 10.44 4.03
CA GLY A 324 27.07 9.57 4.96
C GLY A 324 26.92 10.15 6.37
N SER A 325 27.95 10.84 6.89
CA SER A 325 27.87 11.54 8.18
C SER A 325 26.81 12.66 8.19
N PHE A 326 26.70 13.44 7.12
CA PHE A 326 25.65 14.46 6.98
C PHE A 326 24.26 13.82 6.89
N ILE A 327 24.12 12.74 6.09
CA ILE A 327 22.86 12.00 5.93
C ILE A 327 22.30 11.59 7.29
N VAL A 328 23.14 10.95 8.13
CA VAL A 328 22.72 10.50 9.46
C VAL A 328 22.41 11.67 10.40
N LYS A 329 23.30 12.66 10.47
CA LYS A 329 23.13 13.81 11.39
C LYS A 329 21.91 14.65 11.04
N ASN A 330 21.72 14.97 9.75
CA ASN A 330 20.56 15.74 9.32
C ASN A 330 19.25 14.95 9.45
N GLY A 331 19.28 13.65 9.16
CA GLY A 331 18.13 12.77 9.37
C GLY A 331 17.68 12.72 10.83
N MET A 332 18.62 12.58 11.78
CA MET A 332 18.31 12.63 13.22
C MET A 332 17.78 14.00 13.66
N ASN A 333 18.39 15.09 13.18
CA ASN A 333 17.93 16.44 13.46
C ASN A 333 16.51 16.67 12.93
N ALA A 334 16.23 16.28 11.68
CA ALA A 334 14.91 16.41 11.08
C ALA A 334 13.86 15.57 11.83
N LEU A 335 14.19 14.36 12.26
CA LEU A 335 13.31 13.49 13.03
C LEU A 335 12.96 14.13 14.39
N GLY A 336 13.94 14.64 15.14
CA GLY A 336 13.72 15.30 16.41
C GLY A 336 12.82 16.53 16.29
N LYS A 337 13.10 17.40 15.31
CA LYS A 337 12.28 18.59 15.03
C LYS A 337 10.90 18.25 14.50
N MET A 338 10.75 17.20 13.70
CA MET A 338 9.44 16.73 13.24
C MET A 338 8.57 16.30 14.43
N ILE A 339 9.14 15.61 15.42
CA ILE A 339 8.43 15.24 16.63
C ILE A 339 8.05 16.47 17.47
N GLU A 340 8.97 17.43 17.62
CA GLU A 340 8.75 18.70 18.35
C GLU A 340 7.58 19.49 17.74
N HIS A 341 7.52 19.59 16.43
CA HIS A 341 6.52 20.41 15.71
C HIS A 341 5.31 19.61 15.22
N PHE A 342 5.20 18.32 15.56
CA PHE A 342 4.23 17.39 14.97
C PHE A 342 2.80 17.91 14.97
N PHE A 343 2.29 18.33 16.15
CA PHE A 343 0.90 18.78 16.27
C PHE A 343 0.67 20.13 15.60
N SER A 344 1.61 21.05 15.65
CA SER A 344 1.49 22.33 14.96
C SER A 344 1.43 22.17 13.45
N MET A 345 2.23 21.25 12.89
CA MET A 345 2.17 20.90 11.48
C MET A 345 0.87 20.16 11.10
N ALA A 346 0.40 19.25 11.96
CA ALA A 346 -0.80 18.46 11.73
C ALA A 346 -2.10 19.27 11.77
N THR A 347 -2.10 20.41 12.45
CA THR A 347 -3.27 21.29 12.62
C THR A 347 -3.17 22.62 11.88
N TYR A 348 -2.12 22.82 11.10
CA TYR A 348 -1.93 24.04 10.33
C TYR A 348 -2.90 24.06 9.13
N THR A 349 -3.84 25.01 9.15
CA THR A 349 -4.94 25.14 8.19
C THR A 349 -4.83 26.37 7.30
N ASP A 350 -3.80 27.22 7.48
CA ASP A 350 -3.68 28.53 6.82
C ASP A 350 -4.98 29.35 6.87
N PRO A 351 -5.44 29.74 8.08
CA PRO A 351 -6.81 30.29 8.26
C PRO A 351 -7.02 31.62 7.55
N LEU A 352 -5.98 32.34 7.18
CA LEU A 352 -6.06 33.61 6.45
C LEU A 352 -5.88 33.42 4.94
N GLY A 353 -5.53 32.22 4.48
CA GLY A 353 -5.29 31.92 3.06
C GLY A 353 -4.08 32.67 2.47
N GLU A 354 -3.02 32.84 3.27
CA GLU A 354 -1.86 33.64 2.89
C GLU A 354 -0.84 32.87 2.05
N ASN A 355 -0.73 31.58 2.26
CA ASN A 355 0.33 30.78 1.64
C ASN A 355 -0.15 29.49 0.94
N HIS A 356 -1.36 29.02 1.25
CA HIS A 356 -1.96 27.82 0.68
C HIS A 356 -1.11 26.53 0.83
N PHE A 357 -0.19 26.51 1.79
CA PHE A 357 0.69 25.36 2.01
C PHE A 357 -0.07 24.06 2.34
N PRO A 358 -1.09 24.07 3.25
CA PRO A 358 -1.87 22.87 3.54
C PRO A 358 -2.58 22.31 2.32
N GLU A 359 -3.21 23.17 1.49
CA GLU A 359 -3.92 22.75 0.26
C GLU A 359 -2.96 22.18 -0.78
N ASN A 360 -1.77 22.75 -0.88
CA ASN A 360 -0.80 22.32 -1.88
C ASN A 360 -0.06 21.04 -1.49
N TRP A 361 0.16 20.81 -0.19
CA TRP A 361 1.04 19.74 0.28
C TRP A 361 0.36 18.79 1.26
N THR A 362 0.01 19.23 2.47
CA THR A 362 -0.44 18.34 3.54
C THR A 362 -1.73 17.59 3.16
N ILE A 363 -2.71 18.30 2.58
CA ILE A 363 -3.97 17.72 2.12
C ILE A 363 -3.72 16.74 0.98
N PHE A 364 -2.82 17.06 0.05
CA PHE A 364 -2.45 16.13 -1.01
C PHE A 364 -1.90 14.82 -0.43
N TYR A 365 -0.95 14.88 0.50
CA TYR A 365 -0.37 13.67 1.07
C TYR A 365 -1.39 12.85 1.85
N TRP A 366 -2.24 13.48 2.69
CA TRP A 366 -3.31 12.75 3.36
C TRP A 366 -4.25 12.08 2.36
N ALA A 367 -4.67 12.81 1.35
CA ALA A 367 -5.53 12.29 0.28
C ALA A 367 -4.87 11.14 -0.49
N TYR A 368 -3.60 11.27 -0.81
CA TYR A 368 -2.83 10.26 -1.52
C TYR A 368 -2.74 8.94 -0.74
N TRP A 369 -2.46 9.01 0.56
CA TRP A 369 -2.48 7.83 1.42
C TRP A 369 -3.90 7.24 1.57
N MET A 370 -4.94 8.09 1.67
CA MET A 370 -6.33 7.61 1.75
C MET A 370 -6.73 6.77 0.53
N VAL A 371 -6.38 7.18 -0.69
CA VAL A 371 -6.74 6.41 -1.89
C VAL A 371 -5.98 5.07 -1.99
N TRP A 372 -4.76 5.01 -1.45
CA TRP A 372 -3.98 3.78 -1.37
C TRP A 372 -4.44 2.83 -0.24
N CYS A 373 -5.26 3.30 0.68
CA CYS A 373 -5.84 2.48 1.73
C CYS A 373 -6.72 1.34 1.21
N VAL A 374 -7.12 1.36 -0.05
CA VAL A 374 -7.93 0.28 -0.65
C VAL A 374 -7.14 -1.00 -0.84
N ALA A 375 -5.83 -0.92 -1.07
CA ALA A 375 -4.98 -2.09 -1.34
C ALA A 375 -4.12 -2.50 -0.13
N SER A 376 -3.24 -1.62 0.33
CA SER A 376 -2.18 -1.95 1.29
C SER A 376 -2.69 -2.46 2.65
N PRO A 377 -3.74 -1.90 3.28
CA PRO A 377 -4.23 -2.40 4.56
C PRO A 377 -4.79 -3.82 4.54
N PHE A 378 -5.39 -4.26 3.45
CA PHE A 378 -5.81 -5.66 3.31
C PHE A 378 -4.61 -6.61 3.36
N PHE A 379 -3.55 -6.26 2.64
CA PHE A 379 -2.30 -7.03 2.68
C PHE A 379 -1.73 -7.09 4.10
N ILE A 380 -1.59 -5.94 4.76
CA ILE A 380 -1.06 -5.86 6.13
C ILE A 380 -1.93 -6.69 7.11
N GLY A 381 -3.25 -6.59 7.02
CA GLY A 381 -4.19 -7.38 7.83
C GLY A 381 -4.02 -8.88 7.60
N SER A 382 -3.89 -9.30 6.34
CA SER A 382 -3.77 -10.72 5.96
C SER A 382 -2.48 -11.38 6.44
N ILE A 383 -1.35 -10.68 6.40
CA ILE A 383 -0.05 -11.19 6.85
C ILE A 383 0.09 -11.18 8.39
N SER A 384 -0.81 -10.50 9.08
CA SER A 384 -0.77 -10.34 10.55
C SER A 384 -1.56 -11.41 11.31
N ARG A 385 -2.02 -12.48 10.63
CA ARG A 385 -2.71 -13.61 11.26
C ARG A 385 -1.89 -14.22 12.39
N GLY A 386 -2.53 -14.44 13.55
CA GLY A 386 -1.92 -14.94 14.80
C GLY A 386 -1.18 -13.87 15.60
N ARG A 387 -1.16 -12.61 15.15
CA ARG A 387 -0.61 -11.47 15.92
C ARG A 387 -1.72 -10.69 16.60
N THR A 388 -1.38 -10.01 17.70
CA THR A 388 -2.33 -9.10 18.33
C THR A 388 -2.50 -7.83 17.48
N ILE A 389 -3.66 -7.17 17.61
CA ILE A 389 -3.92 -5.87 16.99
C ILE A 389 -2.83 -4.85 17.39
N ARG A 390 -2.42 -4.84 18.68
CA ARG A 390 -1.29 -4.01 19.15
C ARG A 390 -0.01 -4.28 18.39
N GLN A 391 0.36 -5.57 18.24
CA GLN A 391 1.55 -5.93 17.48
C GLN A 391 1.47 -5.48 16.03
N THR A 392 0.29 -5.59 15.41
CA THR A 392 0.07 -5.18 14.02
C THR A 392 0.22 -3.66 13.86
N ILE A 393 -0.39 -2.85 14.72
CA ILE A 393 -0.28 -1.39 14.66
C ILE A 393 1.14 -0.93 14.97
N MET A 394 1.70 -1.36 16.09
CA MET A 394 3.04 -0.89 16.50
C MET A 394 4.14 -1.42 15.57
N GLY A 395 4.01 -2.65 15.07
CA GLY A 395 4.92 -3.19 14.07
C GLY A 395 4.86 -2.42 12.75
N GLY A 396 3.68 -2.02 12.31
CA GLY A 396 3.53 -1.16 11.14
C GLY A 396 4.17 0.21 11.32
N TYR A 397 4.04 0.82 12.49
CA TYR A 397 4.75 2.06 12.80
C TYR A 397 6.27 1.89 12.79
N ILE A 398 6.80 0.79 13.31
CA ILE A 398 8.24 0.55 13.35
C ILE A 398 8.79 0.20 11.96
N PHE A 399 8.23 -0.82 11.32
CA PHE A 399 8.76 -1.33 10.05
C PHE A 399 8.32 -0.50 8.85
N GLY A 400 7.05 -0.06 8.83
CA GLY A 400 6.49 0.72 7.76
C GLY A 400 7.07 2.13 7.70
N ILE A 401 6.99 2.91 8.78
CA ILE A 401 7.65 4.23 8.83
C ILE A 401 9.16 4.08 8.64
N GLY A 402 9.76 3.01 9.21
CA GLY A 402 11.18 2.73 9.01
C GLY A 402 11.57 2.66 7.54
N SER A 403 10.74 2.06 6.68
CA SER A 403 11.01 1.96 5.24
C SER A 403 10.96 3.32 4.54
N THR A 404 9.93 4.13 4.81
CA THR A 404 9.82 5.47 4.23
C THR A 404 10.92 6.39 4.75
N TYR A 405 11.18 6.39 6.06
CA TYR A 405 12.21 7.25 6.65
C TYR A 405 13.62 6.93 6.18
N VAL A 406 13.99 5.66 6.07
CA VAL A 406 15.31 5.29 5.53
C VAL A 406 15.45 5.79 4.09
N SER A 407 14.41 5.68 3.26
CA SER A 407 14.38 6.20 1.91
C SER A 407 14.61 7.72 1.87
N PHE A 408 13.77 8.48 2.57
CA PHE A 408 13.84 9.94 2.59
C PHE A 408 15.11 10.48 3.28
N ILE A 409 15.57 9.84 4.34
CA ILE A 409 16.81 10.23 5.02
C ILE A 409 18.02 9.99 4.12
N VAL A 410 18.12 8.83 3.48
CA VAL A 410 19.31 8.52 2.67
C VAL A 410 19.28 9.29 1.35
N LEU A 411 18.22 9.16 0.58
CA LEU A 411 18.14 9.74 -0.76
C LEU A 411 17.96 11.26 -0.72
N GLY A 412 17.06 11.76 0.14
CA GLY A 412 16.78 13.18 0.27
C GLY A 412 17.93 13.97 0.86
N ASN A 413 18.58 13.46 1.92
CA ASN A 413 19.74 14.17 2.47
C ASN A 413 20.99 14.09 1.59
N PHE A 414 21.15 13.02 0.79
CA PHE A 414 22.19 13.02 -0.24
C PHE A 414 21.97 14.18 -1.21
N THR A 415 20.78 14.29 -1.79
CA THR A 415 20.49 15.35 -2.77
C THR A 415 20.47 16.74 -2.16
N LEU A 416 19.95 16.90 -0.95
CA LEU A 416 20.03 18.16 -0.18
C LEU A 416 21.49 18.57 0.11
N SER A 417 22.37 17.60 0.34
CA SER A 417 23.80 17.90 0.60
C SER A 417 24.49 18.59 -0.57
N LEU A 418 24.02 18.37 -1.79
CA LEU A 418 24.57 19.01 -3.00
C LEU A 418 24.34 20.52 -2.96
N GLU A 419 23.16 20.94 -2.52
CA GLU A 419 22.82 22.36 -2.31
C GLU A 419 23.58 22.93 -1.11
N VAL A 420 23.50 22.29 0.06
CA VAL A 420 24.06 22.78 1.33
C VAL A 420 25.59 22.92 1.28
N PHE A 421 26.27 22.02 0.59
CA PHE A 421 27.72 22.07 0.43
C PHE A 421 28.17 22.76 -0.87
N HIS A 422 27.26 23.42 -1.59
CA HIS A 422 27.52 24.15 -2.83
C HIS A 422 28.23 23.31 -3.91
N LYS A 423 27.95 21.98 -3.93
CA LYS A 423 28.47 21.09 -4.98
C LYS A 423 27.67 21.18 -6.28
N LEU A 424 26.37 21.46 -6.17
CA LEU A 424 25.46 21.69 -7.28
C LEU A 424 24.39 22.69 -6.81
N PRO A 425 24.11 23.79 -7.53
CA PRO A 425 23.04 24.74 -7.19
C PRO A 425 21.67 24.16 -7.59
N VAL A 426 21.18 23.24 -6.77
CA VAL A 426 20.00 22.41 -7.12
C VAL A 426 18.74 23.24 -7.27
N LEU A 427 18.54 24.24 -6.38
CA LEU A 427 17.35 25.09 -6.41
C LEU A 427 17.34 25.97 -7.66
N GLN A 428 18.49 26.59 -8.00
CA GLN A 428 18.62 27.37 -9.22
C GLN A 428 18.40 26.47 -10.46
N LEU A 429 19.02 25.30 -10.48
CA LEU A 429 18.85 24.34 -11.57
C LEU A 429 17.39 23.93 -11.78
N TYR A 430 16.63 23.72 -10.69
CA TYR A 430 15.21 23.42 -10.77
C TYR A 430 14.39 24.61 -11.31
N GLN A 431 14.70 25.82 -10.87
CA GLN A 431 14.02 27.03 -11.35
C GLN A 431 14.29 27.31 -12.83
N GLU A 432 15.51 27.06 -13.30
CA GLU A 432 15.92 27.28 -14.71
C GLU A 432 15.28 26.25 -15.67
N ASN A 433 15.24 24.96 -15.29
CA ASN A 433 14.75 23.91 -16.17
C ASN A 433 13.26 23.56 -15.99
N GLY A 434 12.64 24.00 -14.90
CA GLY A 434 11.22 23.76 -14.58
C GLY A 434 10.85 22.29 -14.37
N SER A 435 11.83 21.37 -14.31
CA SER A 435 11.59 19.93 -14.24
C SER A 435 12.30 19.29 -13.06
N LEU A 436 11.51 18.77 -12.11
CA LEU A 436 12.04 17.99 -10.99
C LEU A 436 12.75 16.72 -11.47
N TYR A 437 12.27 16.10 -12.53
CA TYR A 437 12.84 14.87 -13.12
C TYR A 437 14.26 15.10 -13.65
N LEU A 438 14.45 16.15 -14.45
CA LEU A 438 15.77 16.54 -14.95
C LEU A 438 16.71 16.92 -13.82
N THR A 439 16.21 17.63 -12.81
CA THR A 439 16.98 18.00 -11.62
C THR A 439 17.46 16.77 -10.86
N VAL A 440 16.58 15.78 -10.63
CA VAL A 440 16.96 14.51 -10.00
C VAL A 440 18.06 13.79 -10.81
N VAL A 441 17.91 13.69 -12.13
CA VAL A 441 18.95 13.08 -12.98
C VAL A 441 20.28 13.82 -12.85
N LYS A 442 20.28 15.14 -12.85
CA LYS A 442 21.50 15.96 -12.66
C LYS A 442 22.15 15.74 -11.29
N MET A 443 21.35 15.62 -10.25
CA MET A 443 21.87 15.29 -8.91
C MET A 443 22.53 13.90 -8.89
N LEU A 444 21.96 12.91 -9.53
CA LEU A 444 22.51 11.56 -9.63
C LEU A 444 23.80 11.50 -10.48
N GLU A 445 23.96 12.40 -11.46
CA GLU A 445 25.20 12.53 -12.25
C GLU A 445 26.42 12.92 -11.38
N THR A 446 26.22 13.43 -10.17
CA THR A 446 27.32 13.78 -9.24
C THR A 446 27.91 12.57 -8.50
N LEU A 447 27.24 11.43 -8.53
CA LEU A 447 27.71 10.19 -7.91
C LEU A 447 28.82 9.52 -8.74
N PRO A 448 29.72 8.75 -8.09
CA PRO A 448 30.63 7.88 -8.81
C PRO A 448 29.84 6.91 -9.71
N LEU A 449 30.35 6.65 -10.93
CA LEU A 449 29.72 5.73 -11.89
C LEU A 449 28.21 5.99 -12.10
N PRO A 450 27.80 7.19 -12.57
CA PRO A 450 26.40 7.57 -12.68
C PRO A 450 25.57 6.60 -13.53
N GLY A 451 26.16 5.98 -14.55
CA GLY A 451 25.48 4.94 -15.33
C GLY A 451 25.04 3.74 -14.51
N LEU A 452 25.84 3.32 -13.52
CA LEU A 452 25.46 2.24 -12.60
C LEU A 452 24.26 2.64 -11.74
N VAL A 453 24.24 3.87 -11.21
CA VAL A 453 23.11 4.40 -10.42
C VAL A 453 21.84 4.45 -11.25
N PHE A 454 21.93 4.92 -12.49
CA PHE A 454 20.79 4.98 -13.41
C PHE A 454 20.21 3.59 -13.68
N ILE A 455 21.06 2.60 -13.95
CA ILE A 455 20.62 1.21 -14.16
C ILE A 455 19.99 0.67 -12.89
N LEU A 456 20.62 0.87 -11.72
CA LEU A 456 20.12 0.35 -10.45
C LEU A 456 18.77 0.99 -10.08
N LEU A 457 18.63 2.31 -10.25
CA LEU A 457 17.39 3.04 -10.00
C LEU A 457 16.28 2.58 -10.97
N LEU A 458 16.59 2.47 -12.27
CA LEU A 458 15.64 2.02 -13.28
C LEU A 458 15.12 0.61 -12.98
N LEU A 459 16.02 -0.33 -12.66
CA LEU A 459 15.64 -1.71 -12.30
C LEU A 459 14.80 -1.74 -11.01
N THR A 460 15.15 -0.90 -10.02
CA THR A 460 14.37 -0.79 -8.78
C THR A 460 12.96 -0.27 -9.05
N MET A 461 12.81 0.78 -9.87
CA MET A 461 11.50 1.34 -10.26
C MET A 461 10.67 0.33 -11.05
N ILE A 462 11.26 -0.41 -11.97
CA ILE A 462 10.57 -1.48 -12.73
C ILE A 462 10.08 -2.57 -11.78
N ALA A 463 10.91 -2.98 -10.82
CA ALA A 463 10.53 -4.00 -9.84
C ALA A 463 9.38 -3.52 -8.93
N PHE A 464 9.42 -2.25 -8.48
CA PHE A 464 8.32 -1.65 -7.73
C PHE A 464 7.03 -1.55 -8.55
N TYR A 465 7.12 -1.20 -9.83
CA TYR A 465 5.96 -1.20 -10.71
C TYR A 465 5.32 -2.57 -10.82
N ALA A 466 6.12 -3.61 -11.06
CA ALA A 466 5.61 -4.97 -11.20
C ALA A 466 4.88 -5.45 -9.94
N THR A 467 5.43 -5.18 -8.75
CA THR A 467 4.82 -5.58 -7.47
C THR A 467 3.55 -4.79 -7.16
N SER A 468 3.55 -3.48 -7.43
CA SER A 468 2.39 -2.61 -7.23
C SER A 468 1.25 -3.00 -8.17
N PHE A 469 1.53 -3.21 -9.45
CA PHE A 469 0.53 -3.60 -10.45
C PHE A 469 -0.16 -4.92 -10.08
N ASP A 470 0.61 -5.92 -9.66
CA ASP A 470 0.07 -7.23 -9.29
C ASP A 470 -0.91 -7.10 -8.13
N SER A 471 -0.49 -6.44 -7.07
CA SER A 471 -1.31 -6.23 -5.88
C SER A 471 -2.60 -5.44 -6.19
N ILE A 472 -2.50 -4.36 -6.97
CA ILE A 472 -3.63 -3.50 -7.30
C ILE A 472 -4.61 -4.21 -8.23
N ALA A 473 -4.12 -4.88 -9.28
CA ALA A 473 -4.97 -5.61 -10.22
C ALA A 473 -5.70 -6.78 -9.54
N LEU A 474 -5.03 -7.46 -8.60
CA LEU A 474 -5.63 -8.51 -7.78
C LEU A 474 -6.78 -7.95 -6.91
N VAL A 475 -6.54 -6.86 -6.17
CA VAL A 475 -7.55 -6.22 -5.33
C VAL A 475 -8.73 -5.73 -6.17
N ALA A 476 -8.48 -5.03 -7.27
CA ALA A 476 -9.52 -4.56 -8.18
C ALA A 476 -10.34 -5.72 -8.77
N ALA A 477 -9.68 -6.82 -9.13
CA ALA A 477 -10.35 -8.02 -9.62
C ALA A 477 -11.24 -8.68 -8.54
N GLN A 478 -10.83 -8.69 -7.27
CA GLN A 478 -11.65 -9.19 -6.16
C GLN A 478 -12.96 -8.41 -6.02
N TYR A 479 -12.94 -7.09 -6.22
CA TYR A 479 -14.16 -6.27 -6.21
C TYR A 479 -15.16 -6.64 -7.30
N SER A 480 -14.71 -7.22 -8.41
CA SER A 480 -15.56 -7.68 -9.52
C SER A 480 -16.44 -8.88 -9.17
N TYR A 481 -16.19 -9.57 -8.07
CA TYR A 481 -16.99 -10.74 -7.68
C TYR A 481 -18.00 -10.38 -6.59
N LYS A 482 -19.23 -10.91 -6.67
CA LYS A 482 -20.24 -10.77 -5.61
C LYS A 482 -19.78 -11.46 -4.33
N SER A 483 -19.17 -12.63 -4.47
CA SER A 483 -18.56 -13.41 -3.40
C SER A 483 -17.40 -14.19 -4.00
N LEU A 484 -16.25 -14.17 -3.34
CA LEU A 484 -15.10 -14.98 -3.67
C LEU A 484 -14.71 -15.75 -2.40
N PRO A 485 -14.74 -17.09 -2.39
CA PRO A 485 -14.37 -17.88 -1.23
C PRO A 485 -12.94 -17.59 -0.76
N GLU A 486 -12.70 -17.74 0.55
CA GLU A 486 -11.36 -17.56 1.12
C GLU A 486 -10.36 -18.52 0.44
N GLY A 487 -9.20 -18.00 0.04
CA GLY A 487 -8.17 -18.78 -0.64
C GLY A 487 -8.37 -18.95 -2.14
N GLN A 488 -9.48 -18.48 -2.72
CA GLN A 488 -9.64 -18.44 -4.18
C GLN A 488 -9.18 -17.10 -4.75
N GLU A 489 -8.43 -17.17 -5.86
CA GLU A 489 -8.03 -15.99 -6.60
C GLU A 489 -9.04 -15.65 -7.71
N PRO A 490 -9.20 -14.36 -8.06
CA PRO A 490 -9.95 -13.93 -9.22
C PRO A 490 -9.42 -14.59 -10.50
N SER A 491 -10.31 -14.82 -11.49
CA SER A 491 -9.85 -15.37 -12.77
C SER A 491 -8.84 -14.45 -13.45
N ARG A 492 -7.84 -15.02 -14.12
CA ARG A 492 -6.80 -14.28 -14.85
C ARG A 492 -7.35 -13.30 -15.89
N LYS A 493 -8.50 -13.64 -16.50
CA LYS A 493 -9.18 -12.74 -17.45
C LYS A 493 -9.69 -11.46 -16.77
N VAL A 494 -10.23 -11.58 -15.55
CA VAL A 494 -10.68 -10.40 -14.77
C VAL A 494 -9.50 -9.59 -14.27
N GLN A 495 -8.42 -10.23 -13.84
CA GLN A 495 -7.17 -9.53 -13.47
C GLN A 495 -6.58 -8.79 -14.69
N GLY A 496 -6.52 -9.43 -15.87
CA GLY A 496 -6.07 -8.79 -17.12
C GLY A 496 -6.94 -7.61 -17.55
N PHE A 497 -8.27 -7.71 -17.38
CA PHE A 497 -9.18 -6.58 -17.60
C PHE A 497 -8.82 -5.38 -16.71
N TRP A 498 -8.61 -5.60 -15.40
CA TRP A 498 -8.23 -4.54 -14.49
C TRP A 498 -6.82 -4.00 -14.76
N ALA A 499 -5.88 -4.84 -15.16
CA ALA A 499 -4.55 -4.39 -15.55
C ALA A 499 -4.59 -3.36 -16.70
N ILE A 500 -5.44 -3.57 -17.69
CA ILE A 500 -5.65 -2.60 -18.78
C ILE A 500 -6.34 -1.34 -18.26
N LEU A 501 -7.38 -1.50 -17.42
CA LEU A 501 -8.16 -0.38 -16.90
C LEU A 501 -7.33 0.59 -16.06
N LEU A 502 -6.44 0.06 -15.23
CA LEU A 502 -5.57 0.82 -14.34
C LEU A 502 -4.60 1.75 -15.06
N ILE A 503 -4.23 1.45 -16.30
CA ILE A 503 -3.27 2.24 -17.08
C ILE A 503 -3.94 3.34 -17.93
N LEU A 504 -5.24 3.26 -18.18
CA LEU A 504 -5.92 4.19 -19.08
C LEU A 504 -5.89 5.64 -18.57
N LEU A 505 -6.15 5.85 -17.28
CA LEU A 505 -6.14 7.20 -16.70
C LEU A 505 -4.73 7.80 -16.64
N PRO A 506 -3.69 7.08 -16.20
CA PRO A 506 -2.30 7.54 -16.34
C PRO A 506 -1.95 7.96 -17.77
N LEU A 507 -2.31 7.16 -18.78
CA LEU A 507 -2.07 7.50 -20.18
C LEU A 507 -2.76 8.80 -20.59
N ALA A 508 -4.04 8.98 -20.22
CA ALA A 508 -4.80 10.19 -20.55
C ALA A 508 -4.19 11.44 -19.89
N LEU A 509 -3.80 11.34 -18.61
CA LEU A 509 -3.19 12.44 -17.87
C LEU A 509 -1.81 12.83 -18.44
N VAL A 510 -0.97 11.88 -18.78
CA VAL A 510 0.33 12.13 -19.41
C VAL A 510 0.14 12.67 -20.83
N PHE A 511 -0.83 12.16 -21.58
CA PHE A 511 -1.15 12.63 -22.92
C PHE A 511 -1.59 14.11 -22.91
N SER A 512 -2.40 14.50 -21.94
CA SER A 512 -2.91 15.88 -21.80
C SER A 512 -1.89 16.87 -21.24
N GLU A 513 -0.63 16.46 -21.06
CA GLU A 513 0.44 17.28 -20.45
C GLU A 513 0.03 17.89 -19.10
N SER A 514 -0.72 17.12 -18.31
CA SER A 514 -1.16 17.57 -16.99
C SER A 514 0.04 17.91 -16.10
N SER A 515 0.00 19.09 -15.47
CA SER A 515 1.03 19.46 -14.49
C SER A 515 1.04 18.49 -13.31
N MET A 516 2.15 18.43 -12.58
CA MET A 516 2.25 17.62 -11.35
C MET A 516 1.10 17.93 -10.39
N VAL A 517 0.73 19.20 -10.25
CA VAL A 517 -0.40 19.65 -9.42
C VAL A 517 -1.72 19.04 -9.87
N ASN A 518 -1.96 18.96 -11.19
CA ASN A 518 -3.18 18.35 -11.73
C ASN A 518 -3.19 16.83 -11.56
N LEU A 519 -2.04 16.16 -11.69
CA LEU A 519 -1.89 14.73 -11.40
C LEU A 519 -2.25 14.43 -9.94
N GLN A 520 -1.80 15.25 -9.01
CA GLN A 520 -2.10 15.16 -7.59
C GLN A 520 -3.58 15.43 -7.26
N SER A 521 -4.24 16.28 -8.05
CA SER A 521 -5.66 16.64 -7.87
C SER A 521 -6.61 15.45 -7.94
N VAL A 522 -6.27 14.45 -8.77
CA VAL A 522 -7.08 13.22 -8.92
C VAL A 522 -7.19 12.48 -7.57
N SER A 523 -6.09 12.38 -6.83
CA SER A 523 -6.09 11.76 -5.50
C SER A 523 -6.88 12.59 -4.48
N ILE A 524 -6.77 13.92 -4.47
CA ILE A 524 -7.52 14.79 -3.56
C ILE A 524 -9.03 14.64 -3.77
N ILE A 525 -9.47 14.64 -5.03
CA ILE A 525 -10.88 14.51 -5.37
C ILE A 525 -11.43 13.13 -4.95
N ALA A 526 -10.72 12.06 -5.25
CA ALA A 526 -11.14 10.71 -4.89
C ALA A 526 -11.10 10.47 -3.36
N ALA A 527 -10.17 11.09 -2.66
CA ALA A 527 -10.03 10.93 -1.22
C ALA A 527 -11.17 11.56 -0.42
N PHE A 528 -11.87 12.56 -0.96
CA PHE A 528 -12.97 13.21 -0.24
C PHE A 528 -14.06 12.20 0.17
N PRO A 529 -14.69 11.44 -0.74
CA PRO A 529 -15.68 10.44 -0.34
C PRO A 529 -15.07 9.23 0.36
N ILE A 530 -13.84 8.82 0.00
CA ILE A 530 -13.22 7.64 0.61
C ILE A 530 -12.81 7.89 2.06
N GLY A 531 -12.47 9.12 2.45
CA GLY A 531 -12.20 9.50 3.83
C GLY A 531 -13.41 9.27 4.74
N LEU A 532 -14.64 9.56 4.27
CA LEU A 532 -15.87 9.24 5.00
C LEU A 532 -16.05 7.72 5.17
N VAL A 533 -15.70 6.95 4.14
CA VAL A 533 -15.75 5.49 4.22
C VAL A 533 -14.70 4.95 5.20
N ILE A 534 -13.49 5.52 5.23
CA ILE A 534 -12.45 5.17 6.21
C ILE A 534 -12.94 5.42 7.64
N LEU A 535 -13.59 6.55 7.91
CA LEU A 535 -14.22 6.82 9.22
C LEU A 535 -15.30 5.78 9.54
N LEU A 536 -16.16 5.46 8.58
CA LEU A 536 -17.22 4.47 8.77
C LEU A 536 -16.66 3.07 9.08
N ILE A 537 -15.61 2.64 8.38
CA ILE A 537 -14.92 1.37 8.66
C ILE A 537 -14.32 1.39 10.06
N SER A 538 -13.65 2.48 10.43
CA SER A 538 -13.02 2.62 11.74
C SER A 538 -14.05 2.53 12.89
N LEU A 539 -15.17 3.21 12.77
CA LEU A 539 -16.26 3.16 13.72
C LEU A 539 -16.96 1.78 13.76
N SER A 540 -17.12 1.16 12.58
CA SER A 540 -17.67 -0.20 12.45
C SER A 540 -16.78 -1.21 13.14
N PHE A 541 -15.47 -1.13 12.92
CA PHE A 541 -14.48 -1.97 13.59
C PHE A 541 -14.52 -1.80 15.12
N LEU A 542 -14.53 -0.57 15.63
CA LEU A 542 -14.61 -0.31 17.08
C LEU A 542 -15.86 -0.95 17.70
N LYS A 543 -17.01 -0.83 17.03
CA LYS A 543 -18.27 -1.44 17.48
C LYS A 543 -18.18 -2.96 17.48
N ASP A 544 -17.68 -3.56 16.41
CA ASP A 544 -17.59 -5.01 16.25
C ASP A 544 -16.56 -5.64 17.19
N ALA A 545 -15.40 -5.00 17.37
CA ALA A 545 -14.34 -5.48 18.25
C ALA A 545 -14.74 -5.37 19.74
N LYS A 546 -15.47 -4.33 20.13
CA LYS A 546 -16.04 -4.23 21.50
C LYS A 546 -17.08 -5.32 21.75
N ALA A 547 -17.96 -5.59 20.79
CA ALA A 547 -18.93 -6.68 20.89
C ALA A 547 -18.24 -8.04 21.04
N TYR A 548 -17.18 -8.28 20.27
CA TYR A 548 -16.36 -9.50 20.36
C TYR A 548 -15.76 -9.70 21.77
N LEU A 549 -15.20 -8.64 22.37
CA LEU A 549 -14.64 -8.74 23.73
C LEU A 549 -15.72 -9.13 24.77
N LEU A 550 -16.93 -8.60 24.63
CA LEU A 550 -18.04 -8.96 25.50
C LEU A 550 -18.48 -10.42 25.30
N GLU A 551 -18.53 -10.89 24.04
CA GLU A 551 -18.82 -12.28 23.71
C GLU A 551 -17.81 -13.25 24.36
N VAL A 552 -16.51 -12.95 24.26
CA VAL A 552 -15.43 -13.75 24.87
C VAL A 552 -15.52 -13.74 26.40
N GLU A 553 -15.81 -12.60 27.00
CA GLU A 553 -15.97 -12.51 28.47
C GLU A 553 -17.17 -13.32 28.98
N GLU A 554 -18.29 -13.28 28.27
CA GLU A 554 -19.47 -14.07 28.61
C GLU A 554 -19.23 -15.57 28.46
N GLN A 555 -18.53 -16.00 27.40
CA GLN A 555 -18.14 -17.40 27.21
C GLN A 555 -17.26 -17.90 28.35
N GLY A 556 -16.22 -17.16 28.71
CA GLY A 556 -15.36 -17.51 29.84
C GLY A 556 -16.09 -17.59 31.20
N LYS A 557 -17.12 -16.74 31.41
CA LYS A 557 -17.98 -16.82 32.60
C LYS A 557 -18.85 -18.10 32.60
N ARG A 558 -19.36 -18.50 31.44
CA ARG A 558 -20.17 -19.74 31.29
C ARG A 558 -19.33 -20.99 31.55
N GLU A 559 -18.15 -21.07 30.94
CA GLU A 559 -17.23 -22.19 31.13
C GLU A 559 -16.81 -22.37 32.59
N LYS A 560 -16.43 -21.27 33.29
CA LYS A 560 -16.12 -21.31 34.72
C LYS A 560 -17.31 -21.81 35.55
N LYS A 561 -18.53 -21.41 35.21
CA LYS A 561 -19.74 -21.84 35.90
C LYS A 561 -20.04 -23.32 35.69
N GLU A 562 -19.75 -23.86 34.52
CA GLU A 562 -19.91 -25.29 34.21
C GLU A 562 -18.87 -26.14 34.94
N ILE A 563 -17.59 -25.72 34.96
CA ILE A 563 -16.53 -26.38 35.73
C ILE A 563 -16.91 -26.43 37.23
N PHE A 564 -17.37 -25.33 37.83
CA PHE A 564 -17.82 -25.28 39.20
C PHE A 564 -19.04 -26.20 39.50
N LYS A 565 -19.94 -26.39 38.51
CA LYS A 565 -21.05 -27.33 38.64
C LYS A 565 -20.62 -28.80 38.54
N GLY A 566 -19.60 -29.08 37.71
CA GLY A 566 -19.02 -30.43 37.60
C GLY A 566 -18.32 -30.86 38.91
N VAL A 567 -17.49 -30.00 39.47
CA VAL A 567 -16.76 -30.25 40.73
C VAL A 567 -17.69 -30.43 41.94
N ARG A 568 -18.93 -29.92 41.90
CA ARG A 568 -19.95 -30.14 43.00
C ARG A 568 -20.73 -31.45 42.85
N LYS A 569 -20.57 -32.17 41.72
CA LYS A 569 -21.28 -33.46 41.50
C LYS A 569 -20.38 -34.69 41.72
N GLU A 570 -19.08 -34.51 41.89
CA GLU A 570 -18.14 -35.48 42.46
C GLU A 570 -18.00 -35.28 43.97
#